data_c73d4eefc026d504ce0b7d05c83f02e1
#
_entry.id   c73d4eefc026d504ce0b7d05c83f02e1
#
_cell.length_a   1.000
_cell.length_b   1.000
_cell.length_c   1.000
_cell.angle_alpha   90.00
_cell.angle_beta   90.00
_cell.angle_gamma   90.00
#
_symmetry.space_group_name_H-M   'P 1'
#
loop_
_entity.id
_entity.type
_entity.pdbx_description
1 polymer ?
#
loop_
_entity_poly.entity_id
_entity_poly.type
_entity_poly.pdbx_seq_one_letter_code
_entity_poly.pdbx_strand_id
1 'polypeptide(L)'
;MADRTFSGVFPILQMPFDEAGQILYEDLRAEVEYAVRGGVHGVGIAYGSEIDKLDDHERDEVLSAVVDQAEGRIKVVMNTGAPSTVQAVHYTRVAKVLGADAVMIAPPVVPGIATSLVHQHFLEIAESTDLPIFMQDMRSASLSPATMVELSKAHENLCYAKIETLPTPNRFTETRELAGEGLSMFGGANGVFFIEEMRRGARGTMQGIALCDVVRKTWDAFQAGDEITAESMWNLYQPLVKLYTLGEGQLYWVA
;
A
#
# COMPACT_ATOMS: atom_id res chain seq x y z
N MET A 1 -13.65 17.13 1.46
CA MET A 1 -13.58 16.01 0.50
C MET A 1 -12.21 15.39 0.62
N ALA A 2 -12.14 14.06 0.74
CA ALA A 2 -10.86 13.35 0.77
C ALA A 2 -10.08 13.56 -0.53
N ASP A 3 -8.75 13.60 -0.43
CA ASP A 3 -7.86 13.74 -1.59
C ASP A 3 -7.95 12.49 -2.46
N ARG A 4 -8.45 12.62 -3.68
CA ARG A 4 -8.55 11.54 -4.67
C ARG A 4 -7.49 11.65 -5.78
N THR A 5 -6.39 12.36 -5.51
CA THR A 5 -5.32 12.61 -6.50
C THR A 5 -4.25 11.55 -6.53
N PHE A 6 -4.23 10.60 -5.57
CA PHE A 6 -3.23 9.54 -5.58
C PHE A 6 -3.37 8.69 -6.84
N SER A 7 -2.28 8.60 -7.58
CA SER A 7 -2.14 7.81 -8.80
C SER A 7 -0.67 7.49 -9.04
N GLY A 8 -0.38 6.32 -9.58
CA GLY A 8 0.96 5.94 -10.00
C GLY A 8 1.67 4.96 -9.07
N VAL A 9 2.96 5.10 -8.91
CA VAL A 9 3.84 4.13 -8.26
C VAL A 9 4.15 4.58 -6.84
N PHE A 10 3.82 3.73 -5.86
CA PHE A 10 4.01 3.94 -4.42
C PHE A 10 4.69 2.70 -3.81
N PRO A 11 6.00 2.51 -4.02
CA PRO A 11 6.67 1.33 -3.50
C PRO A 11 6.63 1.27 -1.98
N ILE A 12 6.57 0.04 -1.46
CA ILE A 12 6.64 -0.23 -0.03
C ILE A 12 8.11 -0.30 0.38
N LEU A 13 8.50 0.56 1.31
CA LEU A 13 9.84 0.60 1.90
C LEU A 13 10.13 -0.72 2.65
N GLN A 14 11.38 -1.11 2.67
CA GLN A 14 11.87 -2.18 3.54
C GLN A 14 12.40 -1.58 4.83
N MET A 15 12.36 -2.32 5.93
CA MET A 15 12.94 -1.83 7.18
C MET A 15 14.35 -2.36 7.32
N PRO A 16 15.37 -1.50 7.27
CA PRO A 16 16.74 -1.93 7.46
C PRO A 16 17.03 -2.09 8.96
N PHE A 17 17.51 -3.27 9.35
CA PHE A 17 17.94 -3.57 10.71
C PHE A 17 19.42 -3.94 10.74
N ASP A 18 20.09 -3.62 11.84
CA ASP A 18 21.40 -4.15 12.15
C ASP A 18 21.33 -5.58 12.73
N GLU A 19 22.50 -6.18 13.02
CA GLU A 19 22.57 -7.53 13.60
C GLU A 19 21.96 -7.62 15.02
N ALA A 20 21.79 -6.50 15.71
CA ALA A 20 21.13 -6.40 17.02
C ALA A 20 19.62 -6.15 16.91
N GLY A 21 19.08 -6.02 15.69
CA GLY A 21 17.68 -5.71 15.44
C GLY A 21 17.31 -4.24 15.62
N GLN A 22 18.30 -3.33 15.62
CA GLN A 22 18.05 -1.89 15.70
C GLN A 22 17.81 -1.32 14.30
N ILE A 23 16.88 -0.39 14.16
CA ILE A 23 16.56 0.27 12.89
C ILE A 23 17.72 1.16 12.43
N LEU A 24 18.16 0.96 11.20
CA LEU A 24 19.19 1.78 10.56
C LEU A 24 18.53 2.97 9.82
N TYR A 25 18.25 4.04 10.53
CA TYR A 25 17.51 5.20 10.01
C TYR A 25 18.18 5.88 8.81
N GLU A 26 19.53 5.89 8.75
CA GLU A 26 20.24 6.46 7.60
C GLU A 26 20.01 5.63 6.33
N ASP A 27 19.95 4.31 6.46
CA ASP A 27 19.65 3.42 5.33
C ASP A 27 18.18 3.55 4.91
N LEU A 28 17.25 3.71 5.86
CA LEU A 28 15.86 4.00 5.57
C LEU A 28 15.70 5.34 4.81
N ARG A 29 16.41 6.39 5.21
CA ARG A 29 16.46 7.67 4.50
C ARG A 29 17.06 7.52 3.10
N ALA A 30 18.11 6.72 2.95
CA ALA A 30 18.71 6.44 1.64
C ALA A 30 17.73 5.70 0.72
N GLU A 31 16.90 4.82 1.26
CA GLU A 31 15.83 4.14 0.52
C GLU A 31 14.75 5.11 0.02
N VAL A 32 14.33 6.06 0.86
CA VAL A 32 13.43 7.15 0.44
C VAL A 32 14.06 7.97 -0.68
N GLU A 33 15.33 8.32 -0.57
CA GLU A 33 16.05 9.07 -1.61
C GLU A 33 16.20 8.26 -2.91
N TYR A 34 16.37 6.94 -2.82
CA TYR A 34 16.34 6.05 -3.98
C TYR A 34 14.96 6.10 -4.67
N ALA A 35 13.87 6.08 -3.92
CA ALA A 35 12.51 6.22 -4.45
C ALA A 35 12.32 7.58 -5.15
N VAL A 36 12.76 8.67 -4.53
CA VAL A 36 12.70 10.03 -5.12
C VAL A 36 13.47 10.09 -6.44
N ARG A 37 14.70 9.56 -6.48
CA ARG A 37 15.51 9.50 -7.72
C ARG A 37 14.89 8.59 -8.78
N GLY A 38 14.19 7.52 -8.36
CA GLY A 38 13.41 6.66 -9.24
C GLY A 38 12.17 7.34 -9.84
N GLY A 39 11.85 8.56 -9.37
CA GLY A 39 10.75 9.36 -9.86
C GLY A 39 9.37 8.83 -9.47
N VAL A 40 9.27 8.04 -8.41
CA VAL A 40 7.98 7.50 -7.93
C VAL A 40 7.07 8.61 -7.40
N HIS A 41 5.78 8.34 -7.29
CA HIS A 41 4.78 9.33 -6.87
C HIS A 41 4.63 9.41 -5.35
N GLY A 42 5.03 8.35 -4.65
CA GLY A 42 5.02 8.27 -3.21
C GLY A 42 5.68 6.99 -2.72
N VAL A 43 5.69 6.78 -1.42
CA VAL A 43 6.16 5.57 -0.76
C VAL A 43 5.14 5.10 0.27
N GLY A 44 5.15 3.82 0.59
CA GLY A 44 4.33 3.24 1.65
C GLY A 44 5.19 2.61 2.74
N ILE A 45 4.78 2.78 3.99
CA ILE A 45 5.26 2.05 5.15
C ILE A 45 4.15 1.07 5.53
N ALA A 46 4.36 -0.22 5.34
CA ALA A 46 3.30 -1.21 5.47
C ALA A 46 3.81 -2.54 6.06
N TYR A 47 3.03 -3.62 5.96
CA TYR A 47 3.48 -4.94 6.43
C TYR A 47 4.77 -5.41 5.76
N GLY A 48 5.00 -5.04 4.49
CA GLY A 48 6.28 -5.29 3.81
C GLY A 48 7.46 -4.53 4.41
N SER A 49 7.19 -3.48 5.19
CA SER A 49 8.18 -2.74 5.99
C SER A 49 8.28 -3.28 7.42
N GLU A 50 7.70 -4.42 7.71
CA GLU A 50 7.68 -5.04 9.05
C GLU A 50 7.09 -4.14 10.17
N ILE A 51 6.25 -3.18 9.79
CA ILE A 51 5.70 -2.15 10.70
C ILE A 51 4.88 -2.75 11.86
N ASP A 52 4.34 -3.93 11.70
CA ASP A 52 3.58 -4.68 12.71
C ASP A 52 4.46 -5.29 13.80
N LYS A 53 5.77 -5.27 13.63
CA LYS A 53 6.77 -5.79 14.58
C LYS A 53 7.43 -4.68 15.40
N LEU A 54 7.24 -3.42 15.01
CA LEU A 54 7.79 -2.27 15.68
C LEU A 54 6.92 -1.86 16.87
N ASP A 55 7.56 -1.35 17.92
CA ASP A 55 6.82 -0.73 19.01
C ASP A 55 6.25 0.65 18.59
N ASP A 56 5.43 1.26 19.45
CA ASP A 56 4.77 2.52 19.13
C ASP A 56 5.77 3.66 18.88
N HIS A 57 6.88 3.69 19.62
CA HIS A 57 7.92 4.71 19.49
C HIS A 57 8.69 4.55 18.17
N GLU A 58 9.11 3.33 17.84
CA GLU A 58 9.78 3.01 16.58
C GLU A 58 8.90 3.34 15.38
N ARG A 59 7.59 3.04 15.45
CA ARG A 59 6.63 3.40 14.39
C ARG A 59 6.59 4.91 14.13
N ASP A 60 6.57 5.71 15.21
CA ASP A 60 6.51 7.17 15.12
C ASP A 60 7.82 7.75 14.57
N GLU A 61 8.96 7.22 15.01
CA GLU A 61 10.29 7.63 14.52
C GLU A 61 10.51 7.26 13.06
N VAL A 62 10.09 6.06 12.64
CA VAL A 62 10.14 5.62 11.23
C VAL A 62 9.31 6.54 10.35
N LEU A 63 8.06 6.83 10.73
CA LEU A 63 7.21 7.73 9.95
C LEU A 63 7.83 9.13 9.87
N SER A 64 8.31 9.66 10.99
CA SER A 64 8.97 10.97 11.05
C SER A 64 10.19 11.02 10.14
N ALA A 65 11.06 9.99 10.19
CA ALA A 65 12.25 9.92 9.35
C ALA A 65 11.91 9.87 7.84
N VAL A 66 10.85 9.13 7.46
CA VAL A 66 10.40 9.02 6.07
C VAL A 66 9.77 10.33 5.58
N VAL A 67 8.92 10.96 6.39
CA VAL A 67 8.29 12.25 6.05
C VAL A 67 9.34 13.35 5.93
N ASP A 68 10.27 13.43 6.88
CA ASP A 68 11.38 14.40 6.83
C ASP A 68 12.23 14.21 5.56
N GLN A 69 12.60 12.96 5.22
CA GLN A 69 13.42 12.69 4.04
C GLN A 69 12.65 12.90 2.73
N ALA A 70 11.34 12.65 2.72
CA ALA A 70 10.51 12.91 1.55
C ALA A 70 10.41 14.42 1.22
N GLU A 71 10.46 15.30 2.23
CA GLU A 71 10.43 16.77 2.09
C GLU A 71 9.27 17.26 1.19
N GLY A 72 8.15 16.54 1.17
CA GLY A 72 7.01 16.86 0.28
C GLY A 72 7.28 16.62 -1.22
N ARG A 73 8.44 16.06 -1.60
CA ARG A 73 8.78 15.71 -3.00
C ARG A 73 7.96 14.54 -3.51
N ILE A 74 7.58 13.63 -2.64
CA ILE A 74 6.74 12.47 -2.89
C ILE A 74 5.76 12.28 -1.72
N LYS A 75 4.65 11.58 -1.97
CA LYS A 75 3.64 11.28 -0.96
C LYS A 75 4.05 10.15 -0.04
N VAL A 76 3.62 10.20 1.24
CA VAL A 76 3.88 9.16 2.24
C VAL A 76 2.56 8.53 2.71
N VAL A 77 2.45 7.21 2.56
CA VAL A 77 1.30 6.40 3.01
C VAL A 77 1.73 5.52 4.19
N MET A 78 1.09 5.70 5.35
CA MET A 78 1.42 4.94 6.58
C MET A 78 0.39 3.86 6.86
N ASN A 79 0.84 2.63 7.12
CA ASN A 79 -0.07 1.58 7.63
C ASN A 79 -0.38 1.83 9.11
N THR A 80 -1.66 2.01 9.39
CA THR A 80 -2.19 2.24 10.74
C THR A 80 -3.13 1.12 11.20
N GLY A 81 -3.18 0.02 10.45
CA GLY A 81 -3.92 -1.18 10.85
C GLY A 81 -3.42 -1.73 12.19
N ALA A 82 -4.34 -2.18 13.02
CA ALA A 82 -4.06 -2.77 14.32
C ALA A 82 -5.12 -3.83 14.70
N PRO A 83 -4.82 -4.72 15.66
CA PRO A 83 -5.77 -5.74 16.11
C PRO A 83 -7.06 -5.17 16.72
N SER A 84 -7.02 -3.97 17.28
CA SER A 84 -8.19 -3.30 17.85
C SER A 84 -8.48 -1.97 17.14
N THR A 85 -9.77 -1.60 17.07
CA THR A 85 -10.22 -0.33 16.50
C THR A 85 -9.62 0.88 17.24
N VAL A 86 -9.60 0.82 18.58
CA VAL A 86 -9.05 1.91 19.41
C VAL A 86 -7.58 2.17 19.09
N GLN A 87 -6.80 1.11 18.91
CA GLN A 87 -5.37 1.22 18.55
C GLN A 87 -5.21 1.75 17.12
N ALA A 88 -5.97 1.25 16.16
CA ALA A 88 -5.94 1.73 14.79
C ALA A 88 -6.33 3.22 14.67
N VAL A 89 -7.34 3.66 15.43
CA VAL A 89 -7.71 5.08 15.54
C VAL A 89 -6.56 5.91 16.14
N HIS A 90 -5.90 5.41 17.17
CA HIS A 90 -4.74 6.07 17.77
C HIS A 90 -3.61 6.24 16.74
N TYR A 91 -3.18 5.16 16.09
CA TYR A 91 -2.14 5.22 15.06
C TYR A 91 -2.50 6.12 13.89
N THR A 92 -3.77 6.13 13.47
CA THR A 92 -4.25 6.99 12.39
C THR A 92 -4.12 8.48 12.76
N ARG A 93 -4.47 8.84 14.00
CA ARG A 93 -4.32 10.22 14.50
C ARG A 93 -2.86 10.65 14.61
N VAL A 94 -2.01 9.76 15.11
CA VAL A 94 -0.57 10.02 15.20
C VAL A 94 0.02 10.17 13.79
N ALA A 95 -0.30 9.27 12.85
CA ALA A 95 0.18 9.36 11.48
C ALA A 95 -0.18 10.69 10.82
N LYS A 96 -1.40 11.21 11.06
CA LYS A 96 -1.80 12.53 10.58
C LYS A 96 -0.95 13.65 11.18
N VAL A 97 -0.70 13.61 12.49
CA VAL A 97 0.11 14.64 13.18
C VAL A 97 1.56 14.61 12.69
N LEU A 98 2.11 13.43 12.40
CA LEU A 98 3.47 13.26 11.91
C LEU A 98 3.62 13.52 10.40
N GLY A 99 2.53 13.85 9.70
CA GLY A 99 2.59 14.34 8.32
C GLY A 99 2.41 13.27 7.24
N ALA A 100 1.83 12.11 7.55
CA ALA A 100 1.41 11.17 6.50
C ALA A 100 0.36 11.83 5.58
N ASP A 101 0.46 11.58 4.27
CA ASP A 101 -0.50 12.07 3.27
C ASP A 101 -1.74 11.18 3.16
N ALA A 102 -1.62 9.91 3.52
CA ALA A 102 -2.70 8.93 3.57
C ALA A 102 -2.38 7.82 4.56
N VAL A 103 -3.39 7.06 4.93
CA VAL A 103 -3.20 5.85 5.74
C VAL A 103 -3.66 4.60 5.01
N MET A 104 -3.11 3.44 5.39
CA MET A 104 -3.47 2.14 4.87
C MET A 104 -3.92 1.23 6.00
N ILE A 105 -5.02 0.50 5.81
CA ILE A 105 -5.63 -0.31 6.86
C ILE A 105 -6.08 -1.64 6.26
N ALA A 106 -5.60 -2.75 6.83
CA ALA A 106 -6.16 -4.07 6.60
C ALA A 106 -7.20 -4.40 7.68
N PRO A 107 -8.17 -5.28 7.40
CA PRO A 107 -9.07 -5.78 8.44
C PRO A 107 -8.29 -6.45 9.58
N PRO A 108 -8.82 -6.43 10.82
CA PRO A 108 -8.24 -7.20 11.91
C PRO A 108 -8.21 -8.69 11.58
N VAL A 109 -7.07 -9.36 11.85
CA VAL A 109 -6.92 -10.81 11.64
C VAL A 109 -7.53 -11.55 12.82
N VAL A 110 -8.85 -11.71 12.79
CA VAL A 110 -9.61 -12.43 13.82
C VAL A 110 -10.41 -13.55 13.16
N PRO A 111 -10.12 -14.82 13.45
CA PRO A 111 -10.86 -15.94 12.86
C PRO A 111 -12.36 -15.84 13.10
N GLY A 112 -13.15 -15.88 12.02
CA GLY A 112 -14.63 -15.82 12.09
C GLY A 112 -15.20 -14.47 12.47
N ILE A 113 -14.45 -13.39 12.33
CA ILE A 113 -14.97 -12.03 12.54
C ILE A 113 -16.20 -11.77 11.65
N ALA A 114 -17.26 -11.22 12.23
CA ALA A 114 -18.43 -10.85 11.46
C ALA A 114 -18.15 -9.64 10.56
N THR A 115 -18.64 -9.66 9.32
CA THR A 115 -18.47 -8.56 8.36
C THR A 115 -18.95 -7.22 8.92
N SER A 116 -20.01 -7.21 9.73
CA SER A 116 -20.50 -6.00 10.39
C SER A 116 -19.46 -5.36 11.34
N LEU A 117 -18.66 -6.16 12.03
CA LEU A 117 -17.58 -5.66 12.89
C LEU A 117 -16.41 -5.12 12.06
N VAL A 118 -16.14 -5.73 10.89
CA VAL A 118 -15.16 -5.19 9.94
C VAL A 118 -15.64 -3.82 9.42
N HIS A 119 -16.91 -3.69 9.05
CA HIS A 119 -17.49 -2.41 8.64
C HIS A 119 -17.37 -1.36 9.74
N GLN A 120 -17.78 -1.70 10.97
CA GLN A 120 -17.67 -0.80 12.11
C GLN A 120 -16.23 -0.33 12.33
N HIS A 121 -15.26 -1.26 12.29
CA HIS A 121 -13.83 -0.96 12.41
C HIS A 121 -13.37 0.11 11.41
N PHE A 122 -13.69 -0.08 10.12
CA PHE A 122 -13.29 0.89 9.09
C PHE A 122 -14.00 2.24 9.24
N LEU A 123 -15.27 2.25 9.59
CA LEU A 123 -16.04 3.49 9.76
C LEU A 123 -15.55 4.31 10.95
N GLU A 124 -15.32 3.69 12.11
CA GLU A 124 -14.77 4.39 13.27
C GLU A 124 -13.39 5.00 13.02
N ILE A 125 -12.55 4.31 12.23
CA ILE A 125 -11.25 4.86 11.83
C ILE A 125 -11.44 6.02 10.85
N ALA A 126 -12.31 5.87 9.85
CA ALA A 126 -12.58 6.92 8.88
C ALA A 126 -13.15 8.20 9.52
N GLU A 127 -14.02 8.06 10.52
CA GLU A 127 -14.55 9.18 11.31
C GLU A 127 -13.47 9.90 12.15
N SER A 128 -12.35 9.24 12.43
CA SER A 128 -11.27 9.78 13.26
C SER A 128 -10.28 10.68 12.53
N THR A 129 -10.34 10.74 11.19
CA THR A 129 -9.36 11.45 10.35
C THR A 129 -10.02 12.01 9.08
N ASP A 130 -9.39 13.01 8.48
CA ASP A 130 -9.70 13.50 7.14
C ASP A 130 -8.71 12.97 6.07
N LEU A 131 -7.70 12.20 6.47
CA LEU A 131 -6.78 11.57 5.53
C LEU A 131 -7.51 10.54 4.66
N PRO A 132 -7.15 10.43 3.36
CA PRO A 132 -7.61 9.34 2.52
C PRO A 132 -7.10 8.00 3.05
N ILE A 133 -7.94 6.98 2.94
CA ILE A 133 -7.69 5.64 3.47
C ILE A 133 -7.59 4.65 2.32
N PHE A 134 -6.49 3.91 2.29
CA PHE A 134 -6.31 2.71 1.47
C PHE A 134 -6.82 1.50 2.25
N MET A 135 -7.95 0.94 1.84
CA MET A 135 -8.44 -0.34 2.33
C MET A 135 -7.56 -1.45 1.74
N GLN A 136 -6.81 -2.15 2.58
CA GLN A 136 -5.91 -3.21 2.11
C GLN A 136 -6.60 -4.56 2.12
N ASP A 137 -6.76 -5.16 0.93
CA ASP A 137 -7.23 -6.53 0.75
C ASP A 137 -6.01 -7.44 0.60
N MET A 138 -5.68 -8.19 1.62
CA MET A 138 -4.55 -9.11 1.62
C MET A 138 -4.98 -10.54 1.99
N ARG A 139 -4.17 -11.54 1.61
CA ARG A 139 -4.51 -12.96 1.79
C ARG A 139 -4.87 -13.33 3.23
N SER A 140 -4.16 -12.79 4.21
CA SER A 140 -4.39 -13.06 5.65
C SER A 140 -5.56 -12.27 6.23
N ALA A 141 -5.99 -11.20 5.57
CA ALA A 141 -7.05 -10.30 5.99
C ALA A 141 -7.81 -9.78 4.76
N SER A 142 -8.58 -10.68 4.13
CA SER A 142 -9.23 -10.38 2.86
C SER A 142 -10.47 -9.52 3.03
N LEU A 143 -10.58 -8.49 2.16
CA LEU A 143 -11.80 -7.71 1.95
C LEU A 143 -12.41 -8.10 0.60
N SER A 144 -13.67 -8.52 0.60
CA SER A 144 -14.35 -8.79 -0.68
C SER A 144 -14.54 -7.49 -1.48
N PRO A 145 -14.59 -7.57 -2.83
CA PRO A 145 -14.95 -6.43 -3.67
C PRO A 145 -16.24 -5.73 -3.21
N ALA A 146 -17.28 -6.49 -2.88
CA ALA A 146 -18.54 -5.94 -2.37
C ALA A 146 -18.34 -5.15 -1.08
N THR A 147 -17.58 -5.69 -0.11
CA THR A 147 -17.29 -5.01 1.16
C THR A 147 -16.52 -3.70 0.94
N MET A 148 -15.50 -3.71 0.07
CA MET A 148 -14.73 -2.49 -0.23
C MET A 148 -15.63 -1.42 -0.87
N VAL A 149 -16.53 -1.80 -1.75
CA VAL A 149 -17.47 -0.88 -2.40
C VAL A 149 -18.53 -0.35 -1.43
N GLU A 150 -19.06 -1.18 -0.55
CA GLU A 150 -19.98 -0.75 0.50
C GLU A 150 -19.32 0.28 1.44
N LEU A 151 -18.11 0.01 1.89
CA LEU A 151 -17.32 0.92 2.73
C LEU A 151 -17.04 2.24 2.02
N SER A 152 -16.66 2.21 0.75
CA SER A 152 -16.38 3.43 -0.03
C SER A 152 -17.60 4.32 -0.26
N LYS A 153 -18.80 3.73 -0.26
CA LYS A 153 -20.07 4.46 -0.31
C LYS A 153 -20.50 5.02 1.05
N ALA A 154 -20.05 4.37 2.13
CA ALA A 154 -20.43 4.75 3.49
C ALA A 154 -19.62 5.93 4.03
N HIS A 155 -18.37 6.11 3.59
CA HIS A 155 -17.51 7.22 4.05
C HIS A 155 -16.57 7.72 2.96
N GLU A 156 -16.49 9.05 2.78
CA GLU A 156 -15.71 9.67 1.69
C GLU A 156 -14.20 9.41 1.75
N ASN A 157 -13.63 9.19 2.94
CA ASN A 157 -12.21 8.90 3.13
C ASN A 157 -11.82 7.49 2.72
N LEU A 158 -12.76 6.53 2.70
CA LEU A 158 -12.55 5.15 2.26
C LEU A 158 -12.57 5.08 0.73
N CYS A 159 -11.68 5.81 0.07
CA CYS A 159 -11.73 6.07 -1.36
C CYS A 159 -10.67 5.33 -2.19
N TYR A 160 -9.77 4.62 -1.52
CA TYR A 160 -8.74 3.80 -2.16
C TYR A 160 -8.81 2.35 -1.67
N ALA A 161 -8.42 1.41 -2.56
CA ALA A 161 -8.23 0.01 -2.22
C ALA A 161 -6.86 -0.46 -2.74
N LYS A 162 -6.09 -1.16 -1.89
CA LYS A 162 -4.91 -1.92 -2.30
C LYS A 162 -5.29 -3.40 -2.37
N ILE A 163 -5.31 -3.94 -3.58
CA ILE A 163 -5.81 -5.30 -3.87
C ILE A 163 -4.63 -6.26 -4.00
N GLU A 164 -4.50 -7.21 -3.08
CA GLU A 164 -3.39 -8.17 -3.01
C GLU A 164 -3.83 -9.63 -2.90
N THR A 165 -5.12 -9.91 -2.68
CA THR A 165 -5.63 -11.29 -2.68
C THR A 165 -5.63 -11.85 -4.10
N LEU A 166 -4.86 -12.91 -4.32
CA LEU A 166 -4.66 -13.54 -5.64
C LEU A 166 -5.88 -14.41 -6.06
N PRO A 167 -6.19 -14.46 -7.35
CA PRO A 167 -5.63 -13.68 -8.46
C PRO A 167 -6.22 -12.27 -8.49
N THR A 168 -5.37 -11.25 -8.41
CA THR A 168 -5.80 -9.85 -8.33
C THR A 168 -6.62 -9.38 -9.53
N PRO A 169 -6.37 -9.81 -10.81
CA PRO A 169 -7.14 -9.36 -11.96
C PRO A 169 -8.66 -9.58 -11.82
N ASN A 170 -9.07 -10.71 -11.25
CA ASN A 170 -10.49 -11.00 -11.05
C ASN A 170 -11.13 -10.02 -10.07
N ARG A 171 -10.42 -9.72 -8.99
CA ARG A 171 -10.87 -8.75 -7.98
C ARG A 171 -10.94 -7.33 -8.52
N PHE A 172 -9.99 -6.93 -9.37
CA PHE A 172 -10.05 -5.66 -10.09
C PHE A 172 -11.28 -5.57 -10.98
N THR A 173 -11.57 -6.62 -11.77
CA THR A 173 -12.75 -6.66 -12.62
C THR A 173 -14.03 -6.54 -11.80
N GLU A 174 -14.20 -7.38 -10.78
CA GLU A 174 -15.38 -7.37 -9.91
C GLU A 174 -15.57 -6.03 -9.19
N THR A 175 -14.48 -5.46 -8.63
CA THR A 175 -14.54 -4.16 -7.96
C THR A 175 -14.94 -3.05 -8.93
N ARG A 176 -14.40 -3.06 -10.16
CA ARG A 176 -14.74 -2.09 -11.21
C ARG A 176 -16.20 -2.19 -11.61
N GLU A 177 -16.74 -3.39 -11.77
CA GLU A 177 -18.14 -3.62 -12.11
C GLU A 177 -19.09 -3.11 -11.02
N LEU A 178 -18.73 -3.26 -9.73
CA LEU A 178 -19.55 -2.84 -8.60
C LEU A 178 -19.45 -1.34 -8.28
N ALA A 179 -18.26 -0.76 -8.42
CA ALA A 179 -17.95 0.61 -8.01
C ALA A 179 -17.94 1.61 -9.18
N GLY A 180 -17.75 1.17 -10.43
CA GLY A 180 -17.42 2.06 -11.53
C GLY A 180 -16.14 2.84 -11.22
N GLU A 181 -16.18 4.16 -11.30
CA GLU A 181 -15.09 5.07 -10.93
C GLU A 181 -15.13 5.51 -9.44
N GLY A 182 -16.07 4.98 -8.65
CA GLY A 182 -16.29 5.41 -7.26
C GLY A 182 -15.20 4.99 -6.27
N LEU A 183 -14.40 3.98 -6.61
CA LEU A 183 -13.30 3.48 -5.79
C LEU A 183 -12.02 3.38 -6.62
N SER A 184 -10.96 4.04 -6.17
CA SER A 184 -9.65 4.01 -6.82
C SER A 184 -8.86 2.77 -6.38
N MET A 185 -8.48 1.92 -7.33
CA MET A 185 -7.80 0.66 -7.06
C MET A 185 -6.30 0.75 -7.33
N PHE A 186 -5.51 0.22 -6.40
CA PHE A 186 -4.07 0.04 -6.52
C PHE A 186 -3.73 -1.45 -6.47
N GLY A 187 -2.79 -1.86 -7.30
CA GLY A 187 -2.22 -3.19 -7.25
C GLY A 187 -1.21 -3.33 -6.11
N GLY A 188 -0.87 -4.56 -5.82
CA GLY A 188 0.17 -4.93 -4.86
C GLY A 188 0.77 -6.28 -5.24
N ALA A 189 0.83 -7.22 -4.31
CA ALA A 189 1.27 -8.60 -4.55
C ALA A 189 2.59 -8.67 -5.37
N ASN A 190 3.54 -7.77 -5.06
CA ASN A 190 4.82 -7.60 -5.75
C ASN A 190 4.72 -7.44 -7.29
N GLY A 191 3.53 -7.03 -7.80
CA GLY A 191 3.33 -6.76 -9.22
C GLY A 191 3.23 -7.99 -10.11
N VAL A 192 2.91 -9.15 -9.57
CA VAL A 192 2.74 -10.39 -10.37
C VAL A 192 1.79 -10.19 -11.54
N PHE A 193 0.76 -9.37 -11.35
CA PHE A 193 -0.26 -9.05 -12.35
C PHE A 193 -0.29 -7.56 -12.74
N PHE A 194 0.84 -6.86 -12.63
CA PHE A 194 0.90 -5.41 -12.79
C PHE A 194 0.30 -4.90 -14.12
N ILE A 195 0.62 -5.54 -15.24
CA ILE A 195 0.07 -5.16 -16.56
C ILE A 195 -1.44 -5.43 -16.62
N GLU A 196 -1.87 -6.59 -16.15
CA GLU A 196 -3.29 -6.98 -16.14
C GLU A 196 -4.13 -6.07 -15.21
N GLU A 197 -3.56 -5.60 -14.12
CA GLU A 197 -4.19 -4.64 -13.21
C GLU A 197 -4.35 -3.27 -13.88
N MET A 198 -3.32 -2.78 -14.58
CA MET A 198 -3.39 -1.54 -15.35
C MET A 198 -4.46 -1.61 -16.46
N ARG A 199 -4.55 -2.72 -17.19
CA ARG A 199 -5.60 -2.98 -18.20
C ARG A 199 -7.01 -2.91 -17.62
N ARG A 200 -7.16 -3.17 -16.31
CA ARG A 200 -8.44 -3.12 -15.58
C ARG A 200 -8.65 -1.81 -14.82
N GLY A 201 -7.84 -0.80 -15.13
CA GLY A 201 -7.98 0.54 -14.60
C GLY A 201 -7.39 0.73 -13.21
N ALA A 202 -6.31 0.02 -12.88
CA ALA A 202 -5.54 0.36 -11.70
C ALA A 202 -5.09 1.83 -11.76
N ARG A 203 -5.34 2.56 -10.68
CA ARG A 203 -4.88 3.95 -10.50
C ARG A 203 -3.43 4.03 -10.05
N GLY A 204 -2.85 2.90 -9.66
CA GLY A 204 -1.47 2.81 -9.23
C GLY A 204 -1.10 1.42 -8.76
N THR A 205 0.11 1.32 -8.21
CA THR A 205 0.67 0.08 -7.67
C THR A 205 1.51 0.35 -6.43
N MET A 206 1.52 -0.61 -5.50
CA MET A 206 2.28 -0.59 -4.24
C MET A 206 3.08 -1.89 -4.10
N GLN A 207 4.12 -2.00 -4.90
CA GLN A 207 5.05 -3.14 -4.89
C GLN A 207 6.21 -2.88 -3.93
N GLY A 208 7.09 -3.87 -3.68
CA GLY A 208 8.34 -3.66 -2.96
C GLY A 208 9.27 -2.70 -3.70
N ILE A 209 10.11 -1.98 -2.97
CA ILE A 209 10.91 -0.87 -3.49
C ILE A 209 12.04 -1.27 -4.44
N ALA A 210 12.53 -2.50 -4.37
CA ALA A 210 13.75 -2.93 -5.07
C ALA A 210 13.78 -2.63 -6.58
N LEU A 211 12.61 -2.59 -7.23
CA LEU A 211 12.47 -2.32 -8.68
C LEU A 211 11.69 -1.03 -8.98
N CYS A 212 11.67 -0.08 -8.07
CA CYS A 212 10.79 1.09 -8.17
C CYS A 212 11.00 1.91 -9.45
N ASP A 213 12.23 2.04 -9.94
CA ASP A 213 12.55 2.75 -11.19
C ASP A 213 12.06 2.00 -12.44
N VAL A 214 12.11 0.66 -12.43
CA VAL A 214 11.57 -0.18 -13.51
C VAL A 214 10.04 -0.12 -13.51
N VAL A 215 9.43 -0.24 -12.33
CA VAL A 215 7.98 -0.12 -12.14
C VAL A 215 7.51 1.25 -12.64
N ARG A 216 8.24 2.31 -12.30
CA ARG A 216 7.93 3.68 -12.75
C ARG A 216 7.98 3.81 -14.28
N LYS A 217 9.04 3.33 -14.90
CA LYS A 217 9.18 3.36 -16.38
C LYS A 217 8.10 2.53 -17.07
N THR A 218 7.78 1.36 -16.52
CA THR A 218 6.70 0.50 -17.02
C THR A 218 5.34 1.20 -16.91
N TRP A 219 5.07 1.84 -15.77
CA TRP A 219 3.88 2.65 -15.56
C TRP A 219 3.76 3.77 -16.59
N ASP A 220 4.82 4.54 -16.77
CA ASP A 220 4.83 5.69 -17.69
C ASP A 220 4.59 5.27 -19.15
N ALA A 221 5.23 4.18 -19.59
CA ALA A 221 5.01 3.63 -20.93
C ALA A 221 3.55 3.22 -21.13
N PHE A 222 2.96 2.52 -20.15
CA PHE A 222 1.55 2.13 -20.20
C PHE A 222 0.61 3.33 -20.25
N GLN A 223 0.84 4.34 -19.40
CA GLN A 223 0.03 5.57 -19.37
C GLN A 223 0.15 6.40 -20.64
N ALA A 224 1.30 6.31 -21.33
CA ALA A 224 1.51 6.93 -22.63
C ALA A 224 0.82 6.16 -23.79
N GLY A 225 0.18 5.02 -23.51
CA GLY A 225 -0.45 4.15 -24.50
C GLY A 225 0.51 3.18 -25.20
N ASP A 226 1.78 3.12 -24.81
CA ASP A 226 2.77 2.17 -25.31
C ASP A 226 2.78 0.89 -24.45
N GLU A 227 1.69 0.16 -24.55
CA GLU A 227 1.48 -1.08 -23.80
C GLU A 227 2.48 -2.17 -24.19
N ILE A 228 2.92 -2.21 -25.45
CA ILE A 228 3.90 -3.20 -25.93
C ILE A 228 5.23 -3.02 -25.22
N THR A 229 5.72 -1.79 -25.13
CA THR A 229 6.95 -1.47 -24.39
C THR A 229 6.79 -1.75 -22.91
N ALA A 230 5.67 -1.36 -22.30
CA ALA A 230 5.39 -1.62 -20.89
C ALA A 230 5.41 -3.13 -20.58
N GLU A 231 4.72 -3.94 -21.36
CA GLU A 231 4.67 -5.39 -21.19
C GLU A 231 6.04 -6.05 -21.41
N SER A 232 6.74 -5.66 -22.48
CA SER A 232 8.08 -6.18 -22.78
C SER A 232 9.07 -5.88 -21.67
N MET A 233 9.05 -4.65 -21.13
CA MET A 233 9.88 -4.21 -20.03
C MET A 233 9.57 -4.99 -18.77
N TRP A 234 8.29 -5.13 -18.41
CA TRP A 234 7.88 -5.83 -17.20
C TRP A 234 8.18 -7.35 -17.27
N ASN A 235 7.98 -7.97 -18.42
CA ASN A 235 8.27 -9.39 -18.62
C ASN A 235 9.73 -9.76 -18.39
N LEU A 236 10.65 -8.83 -18.59
CA LEU A 236 12.08 -9.03 -18.32
C LEU A 236 12.35 -9.29 -16.82
N TYR A 237 11.55 -8.70 -15.95
CA TYR A 237 11.68 -8.80 -14.50
C TYR A 237 10.75 -9.86 -13.85
N GLN A 238 9.83 -10.45 -14.61
CA GLN A 238 8.91 -11.48 -14.11
C GLN A 238 9.60 -12.66 -13.39
N PRO A 239 10.75 -13.17 -13.83
CA PRO A 239 11.44 -14.23 -13.08
C PRO A 239 11.84 -13.80 -11.67
N LEU A 240 12.31 -12.53 -11.49
CA LEU A 240 12.66 -11.97 -10.18
C LEU A 240 11.40 -11.73 -9.33
N VAL A 241 10.35 -11.17 -9.92
CA VAL A 241 9.05 -10.98 -9.25
C VAL A 241 8.50 -12.31 -8.73
N LYS A 242 8.62 -13.39 -9.51
CA LYS A 242 8.19 -14.73 -9.08
C LYS A 242 9.02 -15.26 -7.92
N LEU A 243 10.32 -14.96 -7.84
CA LEU A 243 11.13 -15.35 -6.69
C LEU A 243 10.63 -14.71 -5.40
N TYR A 244 10.22 -13.44 -5.43
CA TYR A 244 9.62 -12.77 -4.26
C TYR A 244 8.34 -13.45 -3.79
N THR A 245 7.56 -14.06 -4.69
CA THR A 245 6.31 -14.73 -4.34
C THR A 245 6.50 -16.17 -3.85
N LEU A 246 7.60 -16.82 -4.21
CA LEU A 246 7.89 -18.20 -3.77
C LEU A 246 8.25 -18.31 -2.29
N GLY A 247 8.67 -17.21 -1.69
CA GLY A 247 9.08 -17.14 -0.29
C GLY A 247 8.22 -16.19 0.54
N GLU A 248 6.91 -16.08 0.28
CA GLU A 248 6.04 -15.18 1.04
C GLU A 248 6.28 -15.29 2.55
N GLY A 249 6.83 -14.24 3.15
CA GLY A 249 7.18 -14.17 4.56
C GLY A 249 8.55 -14.75 4.94
N GLN A 250 9.24 -15.49 4.08
CA GLN A 250 10.59 -15.99 4.38
C GLN A 250 11.71 -15.07 3.90
N LEU A 251 11.49 -14.31 2.81
CA LEU A 251 12.46 -13.32 2.32
C LEU A 251 12.59 -12.10 3.23
N TYR A 252 11.55 -11.79 3.98
CA TYR A 252 11.55 -10.70 4.98
C TYR A 252 12.16 -11.11 6.34
N TRP A 253 12.48 -12.40 6.54
CA TRP A 253 12.99 -12.94 7.79
C TRP A 253 14.49 -13.26 7.78
N VAL A 254 15.14 -13.12 6.65
CA VAL A 254 16.52 -13.61 6.41
C VAL A 254 17.43 -12.50 5.90
N ALA A 255 16.93 -11.26 5.86
CA ALA A 255 17.78 -10.11 5.52
C ALA A 255 18.54 -9.63 6.75
#